data_9fd505f4c4e3e4916c9963da0b63a4ea
#
_entry.id   9fd505f4c4e3e4916c9963da0b63a4ea
#
_cell.length_a   1.000
_cell.length_b   1.000
_cell.length_c   1.000
_cell.angle_alpha   90.00
_cell.angle_beta   90.00
_cell.angle_gamma   90.00
#
_symmetry.space_group_name_H-M   'P 1'
#
loop_
_entity.id
_entity.type
_entity.pdbx_description
1 polymer ?
#
loop_
_entity_poly.entity_id
_entity_poly.type
_entity_poly.pdbx_seq_one_letter_code
_entity_poly.pdbx_strand_id
1 'polypeptide(L)'
;TADQLICLAILVGTDFNLGGVKGIGPKKALELVRRKKYPVAIFQEVEERFGDLGFNWKEIFEIFKKPNVSKQRVSFPKFDEAKIREILVSRHEFSEERVENQLQKLRDVRAKNAQAKLF
;
A
#
# COMPACT_ATOMS: atom_id res chain seq x y z
N THR A 1 6.33 7.99 -18.13
CA THR A 1 4.99 7.35 -18.21
C THR A 1 4.77 6.39 -17.04
N ALA A 2 3.50 6.01 -16.78
CA ALA A 2 3.17 5.02 -15.75
C ALA A 2 3.89 3.69 -15.99
N ASP A 3 3.95 3.22 -17.23
CA ASP A 3 4.64 1.98 -17.60
C ASP A 3 6.14 2.04 -17.31
N GLN A 4 6.77 3.17 -17.55
CA GLN A 4 8.18 3.37 -17.21
C GLN A 4 8.41 3.37 -15.70
N LEU A 5 7.47 3.90 -14.91
CA LEU A 5 7.56 3.87 -13.45
C LEU A 5 7.42 2.45 -12.91
N ILE A 6 6.51 1.65 -13.48
CA ILE A 6 6.38 0.23 -13.12
C ILE A 6 7.67 -0.52 -13.45
N CYS A 7 8.24 -0.32 -14.65
CA CYS A 7 9.53 -0.94 -15.01
C CYS A 7 10.65 -0.54 -14.05
N LEU A 8 10.73 0.76 -13.69
CA LEU A 8 11.70 1.25 -12.73
C LEU A 8 11.57 0.53 -11.38
N ALA A 9 10.34 0.40 -10.88
CA ALA A 9 10.07 -0.29 -9.62
C ALA A 9 10.50 -1.76 -9.68
N ILE A 10 10.15 -2.49 -10.75
CA ILE A 10 10.53 -3.91 -10.92
C ILE A 10 12.06 -4.06 -10.98
N LEU A 11 12.77 -3.17 -11.66
CA LEU A 11 14.23 -3.22 -11.72
C LEU A 11 14.90 -3.01 -10.37
N VAL A 12 14.37 -2.10 -9.55
CA VAL A 12 14.92 -1.76 -8.23
C VAL A 12 14.47 -2.76 -7.15
N GLY A 13 13.25 -3.28 -7.26
CA GLY A 13 12.63 -4.24 -6.37
C GLY A 13 11.26 -3.80 -5.89
N THR A 14 10.36 -4.77 -5.82
CA THR A 14 9.00 -4.63 -5.30
C THR A 14 8.71 -5.75 -4.30
N ASP A 15 7.54 -5.75 -3.67
CA ASP A 15 7.10 -6.84 -2.80
C ASP A 15 6.98 -8.19 -3.53
N PHE A 16 6.85 -8.16 -4.87
CA PHE A 16 6.76 -9.35 -5.73
C PHE A 16 8.12 -9.84 -6.24
N ASN A 17 9.17 -9.00 -6.17
CA ASN A 17 10.55 -9.34 -6.52
C ASN A 17 11.53 -8.60 -5.62
N LEU A 18 11.67 -9.10 -4.40
CA LEU A 18 12.53 -8.49 -3.38
C LEU A 18 13.97 -8.34 -3.87
N GLY A 19 14.50 -7.11 -3.72
CA GLY A 19 15.87 -6.80 -4.14
C GLY A 19 16.06 -6.52 -5.64
N GLY A 20 14.99 -6.64 -6.44
CA GLY A 20 15.02 -6.30 -7.87
C GLY A 20 16.03 -7.12 -8.69
N VAL A 21 16.64 -6.47 -9.68
CA VAL A 21 17.67 -7.07 -10.52
C VAL A 21 19.04 -6.82 -9.91
N LYS A 22 19.77 -7.89 -9.57
CA LYS A 22 21.11 -7.80 -8.97
C LYS A 22 22.05 -6.96 -9.85
N GLY A 23 22.63 -5.92 -9.27
CA GLY A 23 23.56 -5.03 -9.97
C GLY A 23 22.88 -3.83 -10.67
N ILE A 24 21.55 -3.71 -10.60
CA ILE A 24 20.79 -2.56 -11.10
C ILE A 24 20.22 -1.80 -9.91
N GLY A 25 20.90 -0.72 -9.49
CA GLY A 25 20.36 0.22 -8.51
C GLY A 25 19.53 1.32 -9.16
N PRO A 26 18.94 2.24 -8.38
CA PRO A 26 18.01 3.26 -8.86
C PRO A 26 18.55 4.13 -10.02
N LYS A 27 19.84 4.52 -9.98
CA LYS A 27 20.45 5.32 -11.05
C LYS A 27 20.49 4.58 -12.37
N LYS A 28 21.02 3.36 -12.37
CA LYS A 28 21.11 2.52 -13.59
C LYS A 28 19.72 2.16 -14.13
N ALA A 29 18.77 1.85 -13.25
CA ALA A 29 17.40 1.58 -13.63
C ALA A 29 16.76 2.79 -14.32
N LEU A 30 16.94 4.00 -13.77
CA LEU A 30 16.40 5.22 -14.36
C LEU A 30 17.02 5.51 -15.75
N GLU A 31 18.33 5.36 -15.89
CA GLU A 31 19.02 5.53 -17.19
C GLU A 31 18.51 4.53 -18.23
N LEU A 32 18.37 3.27 -17.86
CA LEU A 32 17.88 2.23 -18.74
C LEU A 32 16.44 2.49 -19.19
N VAL A 33 15.55 2.84 -18.26
CA VAL A 33 14.15 3.14 -18.55
C VAL A 33 14.01 4.38 -19.46
N ARG A 34 14.81 5.41 -19.24
CA ARG A 34 14.81 6.60 -20.10
C ARG A 34 15.30 6.31 -21.51
N ARG A 35 16.32 5.46 -21.65
CA ARG A 35 16.91 5.09 -22.94
C ARG A 35 16.01 4.18 -23.77
N LYS A 36 15.46 3.13 -23.18
CA LYS A 36 14.69 2.09 -23.87
C LYS A 36 13.21 2.39 -24.03
N LYS A 37 12.63 3.14 -23.11
CA LYS A 37 11.23 3.63 -23.10
C LYS A 37 10.14 2.57 -22.96
N TYR A 38 10.28 1.40 -23.61
CA TYR A 38 9.26 0.35 -23.68
C TYR A 38 9.61 -0.84 -22.78
N PRO A 39 8.62 -1.42 -22.04
CA PRO A 39 8.85 -2.51 -21.09
C PRO A 39 9.62 -3.69 -21.70
N VAL A 40 9.18 -4.19 -22.87
CA VAL A 40 9.81 -5.33 -23.54
C VAL A 40 11.28 -5.06 -23.85
N ALA A 41 11.60 -3.89 -24.39
CA ALA A 41 12.98 -3.53 -24.72
C ALA A 41 13.87 -3.33 -23.49
N ILE A 42 13.28 -2.88 -22.37
CA ILE A 42 13.97 -2.73 -21.09
C ILE A 42 14.37 -4.10 -20.55
N PHE A 43 13.40 -5.01 -20.42
CA PHE A 43 13.66 -6.32 -19.81
C PHE A 43 14.44 -7.24 -20.74
N GLN A 44 14.29 -7.14 -22.06
CA GLN A 44 15.15 -7.86 -23.01
C GLN A 44 16.63 -7.49 -22.82
N GLU A 45 16.98 -6.22 -22.74
CA GLU A 45 18.37 -5.80 -22.48
C GLU A 45 18.87 -6.30 -21.12
N VAL A 46 17.98 -6.32 -20.12
CA VAL A 46 18.35 -6.82 -18.79
C VAL A 46 18.63 -8.31 -18.82
N GLU A 47 17.76 -9.10 -19.45
CA GLU A 47 17.95 -10.57 -19.62
C GLU A 47 19.20 -10.90 -20.45
N GLU A 48 19.49 -10.13 -21.50
CA GLU A 48 20.73 -10.28 -22.30
C GLU A 48 22.00 -10.03 -21.47
N ARG A 49 21.95 -9.08 -20.52
CA ARG A 49 23.12 -8.72 -19.72
C ARG A 49 23.31 -9.53 -18.43
N PHE A 50 22.21 -9.91 -17.81
CA PHE A 50 22.21 -10.53 -16.46
C PHE A 50 21.71 -11.97 -16.46
N GLY A 51 21.19 -12.47 -17.60
CA GLY A 51 20.61 -13.81 -17.71
C GLY A 51 19.22 -13.90 -17.10
N ASP A 52 18.90 -15.08 -16.58
CA ASP A 52 17.62 -15.34 -15.92
C ASP A 52 17.47 -14.45 -14.67
N LEU A 53 16.35 -13.71 -14.61
CA LEU A 53 16.06 -12.80 -13.51
C LEU A 53 15.53 -13.52 -12.26
N GLY A 54 15.13 -14.78 -12.37
CA GLY A 54 14.52 -15.55 -11.29
C GLY A 54 13.08 -15.13 -10.94
N PHE A 55 12.48 -14.25 -11.73
CA PHE A 55 11.09 -13.82 -11.60
C PHE A 55 10.48 -13.45 -12.95
N ASN A 56 9.15 -13.55 -13.05
CA ASN A 56 8.40 -13.19 -14.26
C ASN A 56 8.00 -11.70 -14.21
N TRP A 57 8.79 -10.85 -14.86
CA TRP A 57 8.54 -9.43 -14.88
C TRP A 57 7.20 -9.03 -15.52
N LYS A 58 6.68 -9.85 -16.47
CA LYS A 58 5.41 -9.60 -17.17
C LYS A 58 4.23 -9.75 -16.21
N GLU A 59 4.24 -10.78 -15.37
CA GLU A 59 3.21 -10.99 -14.35
C GLU A 59 3.21 -9.84 -13.33
N ILE A 60 4.38 -9.45 -12.85
CA ILE A 60 4.51 -8.33 -11.91
C ILE A 60 4.04 -7.03 -12.55
N PHE A 61 4.41 -6.78 -13.81
CA PHE A 61 3.96 -5.61 -14.56
C PHE A 61 2.43 -5.55 -14.69
N GLU A 62 1.78 -6.67 -15.01
CA GLU A 62 0.31 -6.73 -15.12
C GLU A 62 -0.39 -6.51 -13.77
N ILE A 63 0.16 -7.01 -12.66
CA ILE A 63 -0.38 -6.74 -11.31
C ILE A 63 -0.43 -5.24 -11.03
N PHE A 64 0.62 -4.50 -11.36
CA PHE A 64 0.65 -3.04 -11.19
C PHE A 64 -0.19 -2.29 -12.22
N LYS A 65 -0.23 -2.78 -13.46
CA LYS A 65 -0.98 -2.15 -14.55
C LYS A 65 -2.48 -2.31 -14.40
N LYS A 66 -2.92 -3.49 -13.96
CA LYS A 66 -4.32 -3.87 -13.80
C LYS A 66 -4.54 -4.55 -12.44
N PRO A 67 -4.40 -3.81 -11.35
CA PRO A 67 -4.57 -4.40 -10.03
C PRO A 67 -6.00 -4.93 -9.85
N ASN A 68 -6.11 -6.11 -9.23
CA ASN A 68 -7.41 -6.70 -8.90
C ASN A 68 -8.02 -5.99 -7.69
N VAL A 69 -8.53 -4.80 -7.92
CA VAL A 69 -9.14 -3.94 -6.90
C VAL A 69 -10.55 -3.54 -7.30
N SER A 70 -11.42 -3.35 -6.33
CA SER A 70 -12.78 -2.84 -6.54
C SER A 70 -12.95 -1.50 -5.83
N LYS A 71 -13.79 -0.64 -6.41
CA LYS A 71 -14.18 0.60 -5.75
C LYS A 71 -15.13 0.26 -4.61
N GLN A 72 -14.69 0.49 -3.39
CA GLN A 72 -15.50 0.36 -2.19
C GLN A 72 -15.90 1.75 -1.70
N ARG A 73 -17.20 1.91 -1.34
CA ARG A 73 -17.62 3.12 -0.64
C ARG A 73 -17.20 2.98 0.82
N VAL A 74 -16.22 3.74 1.22
CA VAL A 74 -15.79 3.78 2.61
C VAL A 74 -16.79 4.62 3.41
N SER A 75 -17.38 4.03 4.43
CA SER A 75 -18.22 4.71 5.41
C SER A 75 -17.76 4.36 6.81
N PHE A 76 -17.71 5.34 7.69
CA PHE A 76 -17.45 5.07 9.10
C PHE A 76 -18.72 4.50 9.74
N PRO A 77 -18.62 3.38 10.48
CA PRO A 77 -19.74 2.84 11.21
C PRO A 77 -20.24 3.84 12.27
N LYS A 78 -21.48 3.69 12.67
CA LYS A 78 -22.00 4.43 13.83
C LYS A 78 -21.20 4.06 15.06
N PHE A 79 -20.87 5.07 15.87
CA PHE A 79 -20.18 4.86 17.13
C PHE A 79 -21.10 4.19 18.12
N ASP A 80 -20.81 2.94 18.47
CA ASP A 80 -21.60 2.09 19.35
C ASP A 80 -20.78 1.76 20.61
N GLU A 81 -20.99 2.52 21.67
CA GLU A 81 -20.26 2.35 22.93
C GLU A 81 -20.59 1.04 23.63
N ALA A 82 -21.83 0.57 23.54
CA ALA A 82 -22.24 -0.69 24.13
C ALA A 82 -21.48 -1.85 23.49
N LYS A 83 -21.36 -1.82 22.16
CA LYS A 83 -20.60 -2.82 21.41
C LYS A 83 -19.11 -2.79 21.72
N ILE A 84 -18.54 -1.60 21.90
CA ILE A 84 -17.15 -1.44 22.29
C ILE A 84 -16.90 -2.03 23.69
N ARG A 85 -17.77 -1.76 24.67
CA ARG A 85 -17.67 -2.35 25.99
C ARG A 85 -17.82 -3.87 25.95
N GLU A 86 -18.80 -4.38 25.24
CA GLU A 86 -18.98 -5.83 25.06
C GLU A 86 -17.70 -6.49 24.54
N ILE A 87 -17.12 -5.94 23.48
CA ILE A 87 -15.91 -6.52 22.87
C ILE A 87 -14.72 -6.40 23.80
N LEU A 88 -14.41 -5.20 24.28
CA LEU A 88 -13.18 -4.97 25.01
C LEU A 88 -13.24 -5.49 26.45
N VAL A 89 -14.32 -5.23 27.18
CA VAL A 89 -14.43 -5.67 28.58
C VAL A 89 -14.86 -7.11 28.68
N SER A 90 -16.01 -7.48 28.04
CA SER A 90 -16.60 -8.80 28.25
C SER A 90 -15.87 -9.93 27.54
N ARG A 91 -15.34 -9.67 26.30
CA ARG A 91 -14.68 -10.72 25.51
C ARG A 91 -13.16 -10.72 25.66
N HIS A 92 -12.53 -9.57 25.93
CA HIS A 92 -11.09 -9.44 25.96
C HIS A 92 -10.54 -8.97 27.31
N GLU A 93 -11.39 -8.92 28.35
CA GLU A 93 -11.00 -8.65 29.75
C GLU A 93 -10.22 -7.33 29.97
N PHE A 94 -10.46 -6.32 29.11
CA PHE A 94 -9.91 -4.99 29.31
C PHE A 94 -10.53 -4.34 30.55
N SER A 95 -9.78 -3.56 31.27
CA SER A 95 -10.26 -2.77 32.41
C SER A 95 -11.41 -1.85 32.00
N GLU A 96 -12.57 -1.99 32.63
CA GLU A 96 -13.76 -1.17 32.38
C GLU A 96 -13.46 0.32 32.54
N GLU A 97 -12.74 0.69 33.59
CA GLU A 97 -12.31 2.07 33.85
C GLU A 97 -11.46 2.63 32.70
N ARG A 98 -10.51 1.85 32.18
CA ARG A 98 -9.67 2.27 31.05
C ARG A 98 -10.49 2.45 29.76
N VAL A 99 -11.42 1.55 29.51
CA VAL A 99 -12.32 1.64 28.35
C VAL A 99 -13.20 2.87 28.46
N GLU A 100 -13.82 3.12 29.63
CA GLU A 100 -14.67 4.30 29.83
C GLU A 100 -13.89 5.61 29.66
N ASN A 101 -12.69 5.70 30.20
CA ASN A 101 -11.82 6.86 30.02
C ASN A 101 -11.51 7.15 28.54
N GLN A 102 -11.32 6.12 27.72
CA GLN A 102 -11.11 6.30 26.27
C GLN A 102 -12.41 6.67 25.54
N LEU A 103 -13.54 6.10 25.94
CA LEU A 103 -14.85 6.47 25.38
C LEU A 103 -15.18 7.93 25.67
N GLN A 104 -14.87 8.42 26.88
CA GLN A 104 -15.05 9.83 27.21
C GLN A 104 -14.21 10.75 26.33
N LYS A 105 -12.93 10.43 26.11
CA LYS A 105 -12.07 11.20 25.20
C LYS A 105 -12.63 11.24 23.77
N LEU A 106 -13.16 10.13 23.28
CA LEU A 106 -13.78 10.06 21.95
C LEU A 106 -15.05 10.91 21.87
N ARG A 107 -15.89 10.94 22.91
CA ARG A 107 -17.05 11.84 22.98
C ARG A 107 -16.62 13.30 22.88
N ASP A 108 -15.58 13.67 23.62
CA ASP A 108 -15.07 15.04 23.65
C ASP A 108 -14.52 15.48 22.29
N VAL A 109 -13.77 14.61 21.61
CA VAL A 109 -13.27 14.87 20.24
C VAL A 109 -14.42 15.02 19.25
N ARG A 110 -15.45 14.17 19.35
CA ARG A 110 -16.63 14.26 18.46
C ARG A 110 -17.41 15.55 18.71
N ALA A 111 -17.59 15.96 19.96
CA ALA A 111 -18.26 17.21 20.29
C ALA A 111 -17.51 18.42 19.71
N LYS A 112 -16.18 18.48 19.84
CA LYS A 112 -15.35 19.53 19.24
C LYS A 112 -15.44 19.58 17.73
N ASN A 113 -15.40 18.42 17.07
CA ASN A 113 -15.49 18.33 15.60
C ASN A 113 -16.90 18.70 15.09
N ALA A 114 -17.95 18.41 15.85
CA ALA A 114 -19.30 18.84 15.53
C ALA A 114 -19.45 20.37 15.59
N GLN A 115 -18.85 21.01 16.58
CA GLN A 115 -18.82 22.48 16.67
C GLN A 115 -18.01 23.13 15.55
N ALA A 116 -16.87 22.57 15.17
CA ALA A 116 -16.03 23.09 14.08
C ALA A 116 -16.71 23.05 12.70
N LYS A 117 -17.69 22.18 12.50
CA LYS A 117 -18.48 22.12 11.25
C LYS A 117 -19.59 23.15 11.16
N LEU A 118 -19.87 23.89 12.21
CA LEU A 118 -20.90 24.95 12.25
C LEU A 118 -20.34 26.35 11.90
N PHE A 119 -19.05 26.44 11.68
CA PHE A 119 -18.32 27.62 11.25
C PHE A 119 -17.53 27.33 9.98
#